data_56a37b32cb05b58b2989075661f77823
#
_entry.id   56a37b32cb05b58b2989075661f77823
#
_cell.length_a   1.000
_cell.length_b   1.000
_cell.length_c   1.000
_cell.angle_alpha   90.00
_cell.angle_beta   90.00
_cell.angle_gamma   90.00
#
_symmetry.space_group_name_H-M   'P 1'
#
loop_
_entity.id
_entity.type
_entity.pdbx_description
1 polymer ?
#
loop_
_entity_poly.entity_id
_entity_poly.type
_entity_poly.pdbx_seq_one_letter_code
_entity_poly.pdbx_strand_id
1 'polypeptide(L)'
;TTQEQIRKVTDIAQEKGWSISVEDENKTSIQFEFQRYTKYGQDFNFNADMQDEDIDTLIAGMKRYYEDFDPDYEAYLWIGDDGHGRNGAPYHIKDIVSDMEETEEKIYELLQALEVEFI
;
A
#
# COMPACT_ATOMS: atom_id res chain seq x y z
N THR A 1 -15.93 13.31 -11.91
CA THR A 1 -16.85 12.60 -11.02
C THR A 1 -16.10 11.63 -10.12
N THR A 2 -16.76 11.16 -9.08
CA THR A 2 -16.19 10.18 -8.17
C THR A 2 -15.79 8.89 -8.91
N GLN A 3 -16.62 8.43 -9.81
CA GLN A 3 -16.33 7.21 -10.60
C GLN A 3 -15.10 7.39 -11.49
N GLU A 4 -14.92 8.57 -12.06
CA GLU A 4 -13.74 8.87 -12.88
C GLU A 4 -12.49 8.90 -12.02
N GLN A 5 -12.57 9.46 -10.80
CA GLN A 5 -11.46 9.49 -9.86
C GLN A 5 -11.06 8.09 -9.44
N ILE A 6 -12.03 7.23 -9.12
CA ILE A 6 -11.78 5.83 -8.75
C ILE A 6 -11.10 5.10 -9.90
N ARG A 7 -11.56 5.31 -11.13
CA ARG A 7 -10.95 4.68 -12.30
C ARG A 7 -9.49 5.13 -12.47
N LYS A 8 -9.22 6.43 -12.34
CA LYS A 8 -7.86 6.95 -12.46
C LYS A 8 -6.94 6.38 -11.40
N VAL A 9 -7.40 6.31 -10.15
CA VAL A 9 -6.61 5.69 -9.07
C VAL A 9 -6.33 4.24 -9.41
N THR A 10 -7.33 3.50 -9.85
CA THR A 10 -7.19 2.09 -10.21
C THR A 10 -6.18 1.90 -11.34
N ASP A 11 -6.29 2.69 -12.40
CA ASP A 11 -5.39 2.58 -13.55
C ASP A 11 -3.94 2.89 -13.15
N ILE A 12 -3.73 3.93 -12.37
CA ILE A 12 -2.39 4.31 -11.91
C ILE A 12 -1.81 3.24 -11.00
N ALA A 13 -2.60 2.72 -10.06
CA ALA A 13 -2.15 1.68 -9.15
C ALA A 13 -1.73 0.42 -9.92
N GLN A 14 -2.54 0.00 -10.87
CA GLN A 14 -2.24 -1.17 -11.70
C GLN A 14 -0.97 -0.97 -12.54
N GLU A 15 -0.80 0.21 -13.10
CA GLU A 15 0.41 0.56 -13.85
C GLU A 15 1.67 0.46 -12.99
N LYS A 16 1.55 0.79 -11.70
CA LYS A 16 2.66 0.72 -10.75
C LYS A 16 2.81 -0.65 -10.08
N GLY A 17 2.04 -1.64 -10.53
CA GLY A 17 2.18 -3.02 -10.05
C GLY A 17 1.35 -3.37 -8.84
N TRP A 18 0.35 -2.57 -8.51
CA TRP A 18 -0.56 -2.84 -7.40
C TRP A 18 -1.87 -3.41 -7.90
N SER A 19 -2.42 -4.37 -7.16
CA SER A 19 -3.82 -4.76 -7.30
C SER A 19 -4.64 -3.89 -6.38
N ILE A 20 -5.85 -3.54 -6.79
CA ILE A 20 -6.67 -2.59 -6.06
C ILE A 20 -8.09 -3.15 -5.88
N SER A 21 -8.62 -2.96 -4.68
CA SER A 21 -9.99 -3.31 -4.34
C SER A 21 -10.64 -2.06 -3.74
N VAL A 22 -11.87 -1.77 -4.14
CA VAL A 22 -12.57 -0.56 -3.71
C VAL A 22 -13.89 -0.97 -3.07
N GLU A 23 -14.10 -0.53 -1.83
CA GLU A 23 -15.36 -0.76 -1.12
C GLU A 23 -16.05 0.56 -0.81
N ASP A 24 -17.30 0.65 -1.22
CA ASP A 24 -18.16 1.79 -0.94
C ASP A 24 -18.97 1.45 0.32
N GLU A 25 -18.41 1.71 1.49
CA GLU A 25 -19.04 1.39 2.76
C GLU A 25 -20.28 2.23 3.01
N ASN A 26 -20.25 3.47 2.54
CA ASN A 26 -21.37 4.38 2.50
C ASN A 26 -21.00 5.52 1.55
N LYS A 27 -21.93 6.42 1.27
CA LYS A 27 -21.71 7.46 0.26
C LYS A 27 -20.65 8.50 0.67
N THR A 28 -20.23 8.52 1.94
CA THR A 28 -19.27 9.50 2.43
C THR A 28 -17.89 8.93 2.67
N SER A 29 -17.73 7.60 2.63
CA SER A 29 -16.43 6.96 2.84
C SER A 29 -16.25 5.81 1.87
N ILE A 30 -15.16 5.84 1.12
CA ILE A 30 -14.81 4.79 0.16
C ILE A 30 -13.44 4.26 0.56
N GLN A 31 -13.37 2.97 0.85
CA GLN A 31 -12.12 2.33 1.22
C GLN A 31 -11.41 1.77 0.00
N PHE A 32 -10.14 2.11 -0.14
CA PHE A 32 -9.25 1.54 -1.14
C PHE A 32 -8.28 0.59 -0.44
N GLU A 33 -8.18 -0.63 -0.96
CA GLU A 33 -7.18 -1.59 -0.52
C GLU A 33 -6.17 -1.79 -1.66
N PHE A 34 -4.89 -1.58 -1.35
CA PHE A 34 -3.79 -1.77 -2.28
C PHE A 34 -3.02 -3.00 -1.88
N GLN A 35 -2.80 -3.91 -2.83
CA GLN A 35 -2.14 -5.19 -2.56
C GLN A 35 -1.07 -5.45 -3.62
N ARG A 36 0.03 -6.04 -3.20
CA ARG A 36 1.04 -6.57 -4.11
C ARG A 36 1.81 -7.69 -3.43
N TYR A 37 2.36 -8.56 -4.26
CA TYR A 37 3.33 -9.52 -3.75
C TYR A 37 4.71 -8.88 -3.81
N THR A 38 5.50 -9.06 -2.75
CA THR A 38 6.88 -8.59 -2.70
C THR A 38 7.77 -9.47 -3.55
N LYS A 39 9.03 -9.10 -3.73
CA LYS A 39 9.96 -9.90 -4.54
C LYS A 39 10.17 -11.31 -3.99
N TYR A 40 10.01 -11.51 -2.70
CA TYR A 40 10.10 -12.84 -2.08
C TYR A 40 8.73 -13.51 -1.92
N GLY A 41 7.68 -12.93 -2.48
CA GLY A 41 6.36 -13.53 -2.51
C GLY A 41 5.48 -13.29 -1.29
N GLN A 42 5.83 -12.33 -0.43
CA GLN A 42 4.98 -11.95 0.69
C GLN A 42 3.77 -11.16 0.19
N ASP A 43 2.62 -11.45 0.75
CA ASP A 43 1.38 -10.72 0.43
C ASP A 43 1.32 -9.46 1.27
N PHE A 44 1.62 -8.33 0.64
CA PHE A 44 1.60 -7.03 1.30
C PHE A 44 0.37 -6.24 0.87
N ASN A 45 -0.33 -5.65 1.83
CA ASN A 45 -1.46 -4.79 1.53
C ASN A 45 -1.58 -3.67 2.57
N PHE A 46 -2.21 -2.58 2.14
CA PHE A 46 -2.57 -1.48 3.03
C PHE A 46 -3.84 -0.80 2.53
N ASN A 47 -4.51 -0.09 3.41
CA ASN A 47 -5.77 0.58 3.12
C ASN A 47 -5.64 2.08 3.28
N ALA A 48 -6.42 2.81 2.49
CA ALA A 48 -6.60 4.24 2.65
C ALA A 48 -8.02 4.61 2.22
N ASP A 49 -8.58 5.65 2.81
CA ASP A 49 -9.97 6.03 2.56
C ASP A 49 -10.07 7.36 1.85
N MET A 50 -11.06 7.46 0.96
CA MET A 50 -11.47 8.73 0.39
C MET A 50 -12.74 9.17 1.11
N GLN A 51 -12.70 10.36 1.71
CA GLN A 51 -13.81 10.92 2.47
C GLN A 51 -14.53 11.98 1.65
N ASP A 52 -15.87 11.99 1.73
CA ASP A 52 -16.71 13.04 1.12
C ASP A 52 -16.41 13.27 -0.36
N GLU A 53 -16.11 12.21 -1.10
CA GLU A 53 -15.78 12.25 -2.52
C GLU A 53 -14.59 13.17 -2.85
N ASP A 54 -13.73 13.41 -1.86
CA ASP A 54 -12.57 14.29 -1.98
C ASP A 54 -11.29 13.47 -2.12
N ILE A 55 -10.73 13.47 -3.32
CA ILE A 55 -9.51 12.70 -3.64
C ILE A 55 -8.31 13.12 -2.78
N ASP A 56 -8.28 14.38 -2.35
CA ASP A 56 -7.17 14.87 -1.52
C ASP A 56 -7.12 14.15 -0.18
N THR A 57 -8.26 13.69 0.34
CA THR A 57 -8.29 12.93 1.59
C THR A 57 -7.66 11.55 1.43
N LEU A 58 -7.84 10.92 0.28
CA LEU A 58 -7.19 9.64 -0.02
C LEU A 58 -5.67 9.82 -0.07
N ILE A 59 -5.21 10.81 -0.82
CA ILE A 59 -3.78 11.06 -1.00
C ILE A 59 -3.15 11.44 0.34
N ALA A 60 -3.81 12.27 1.14
CA ALA A 60 -3.32 12.63 2.47
C ALA A 60 -3.19 11.40 3.38
N GLY A 61 -4.16 10.49 3.34
CA GLY A 61 -4.11 9.25 4.11
C GLY A 61 -2.98 8.34 3.68
N MET A 62 -2.76 8.21 2.37
CA MET A 62 -1.65 7.43 1.84
C MET A 62 -0.30 8.03 2.21
N LYS A 63 -0.21 9.37 2.19
CA LYS A 63 1.01 10.07 2.58
C LYS A 63 1.34 9.81 4.05
N ARG A 64 0.35 9.87 4.93
CA ARG A 64 0.56 9.55 6.35
C ARG A 64 1.02 8.11 6.53
N TYR A 65 0.42 7.18 5.79
CA TYR A 65 0.82 5.78 5.84
C TYR A 65 2.28 5.62 5.43
N TYR A 66 2.68 6.27 4.33
CA TYR A 66 4.06 6.22 3.85
C TYR A 66 5.03 6.84 4.86
N GLU A 67 4.68 7.99 5.43
CA GLU A 67 5.55 8.68 6.40
C GLU A 67 5.75 7.89 7.68
N ASP A 68 4.74 7.11 8.08
CA ASP A 68 4.80 6.28 9.28
C ASP A 68 5.34 4.87 9.01
N PHE A 69 5.58 4.53 7.75
CA PHE A 69 6.04 3.20 7.38
C PHE A 69 7.48 3.00 7.85
N ASP A 70 7.69 1.94 8.64
CA ASP A 70 9.00 1.57 9.14
C ASP A 70 9.32 0.15 8.65
N PRO A 71 10.26 -0.01 7.71
CA PRO A 71 10.60 -1.32 7.17
C PRO A 71 11.05 -2.32 8.23
N ASP A 72 11.74 -1.86 9.25
CA ASP A 72 12.22 -2.73 10.33
C ASP A 72 11.04 -3.26 11.15
N TYR A 73 10.10 -2.40 11.49
CA TYR A 73 8.91 -2.82 12.23
C TYR A 73 8.05 -3.75 11.40
N GLU A 74 7.83 -3.43 10.12
CA GLU A 74 7.05 -4.28 9.23
C GLU A 74 7.69 -5.65 9.07
N ALA A 75 9.02 -5.70 8.95
CA ALA A 75 9.75 -6.95 8.87
C ALA A 75 9.57 -7.79 10.14
N TYR A 76 9.56 -7.14 11.30
CA TYR A 76 9.40 -7.83 12.58
C TYR A 76 8.07 -8.61 12.65
N LEU A 77 7.01 -8.10 12.03
CA LEU A 77 5.71 -8.77 12.02
C LEU A 77 5.73 -10.12 11.30
N TRP A 78 6.74 -10.37 10.48
CA TRP A 78 6.90 -11.61 9.71
C TRP A 78 7.88 -12.58 10.36
N ILE A 79 8.36 -12.28 11.57
CA ILE A 79 9.33 -13.13 12.28
C ILE A 79 8.58 -14.05 13.26
N GLY A 80 8.90 -15.34 13.21
CA GLY A 80 8.32 -16.32 14.10
C GLY A 80 9.07 -16.43 15.42
N ASP A 81 8.58 -17.31 16.31
CA ASP A 81 9.16 -17.52 17.63
C ASP A 81 10.58 -18.04 17.59
N ASP A 82 10.98 -18.68 16.49
CA ASP A 82 12.33 -19.20 16.28
C ASP A 82 13.32 -18.13 15.80
N GLY A 83 12.89 -16.89 15.65
CA GLY A 83 13.72 -15.80 15.17
C GLY A 83 13.92 -15.75 13.67
N HIS A 84 13.16 -16.53 12.91
CA HIS A 84 13.23 -16.58 11.46
C HIS A 84 11.87 -16.26 10.84
N GLY A 85 11.84 -16.03 9.51
CA GLY A 85 10.63 -15.71 8.80
C GLY A 85 9.58 -16.82 8.89
N ARG A 86 8.31 -16.41 8.88
CA ARG A 86 7.15 -17.30 8.92
C ARG A 86 6.12 -16.89 7.87
N ASN A 87 5.14 -17.77 7.64
CA ASN A 87 3.98 -17.48 6.77
C ASN A 87 4.39 -17.03 5.36
N GLY A 88 5.39 -17.71 4.78
CA GLY A 88 5.84 -17.41 3.43
C GLY A 88 6.93 -16.34 3.34
N ALA A 89 7.32 -15.75 4.45
CA ALA A 89 8.42 -14.79 4.48
C ALA A 89 9.76 -15.49 4.26
N PRO A 90 10.79 -14.77 3.78
CA PRO A 90 12.14 -15.30 3.70
C PRO A 90 12.63 -15.81 5.07
N TYR A 91 13.47 -16.83 5.05
CA TYR A 91 13.97 -17.41 6.29
C TYR A 91 14.85 -16.43 7.09
N HIS A 92 15.70 -15.68 6.41
CA HIS A 92 16.63 -14.74 7.05
C HIS A 92 16.02 -13.38 7.26
N ILE A 93 16.18 -12.83 8.47
CA ILE A 93 15.64 -11.52 8.85
C ILE A 93 16.10 -10.42 7.89
N LYS A 94 17.38 -10.45 7.47
CA LYS A 94 17.91 -9.43 6.55
C LYS A 94 17.14 -9.39 5.23
N ASP A 95 16.65 -10.53 4.76
CA ASP A 95 15.90 -10.61 3.51
C ASP A 95 14.49 -10.09 3.70
N ILE A 96 13.89 -10.28 4.89
CA ILE A 96 12.60 -9.71 5.23
C ILE A 96 12.70 -8.18 5.28
N VAL A 97 13.75 -7.65 5.91
CA VAL A 97 13.98 -6.21 5.98
C VAL A 97 14.16 -5.63 4.57
N SER A 98 14.98 -6.28 3.74
CA SER A 98 15.21 -5.87 2.36
C SER A 98 13.90 -5.83 1.57
N ASP A 99 13.03 -6.82 1.79
CA ASP A 99 11.73 -6.91 1.13
C ASP A 99 10.84 -5.74 1.53
N MET A 100 10.84 -5.36 2.81
CA MET A 100 10.06 -4.24 3.31
C MET A 100 10.64 -2.88 2.89
N GLU A 101 11.95 -2.76 2.76
CA GLU A 101 12.57 -1.56 2.23
C GLU A 101 12.18 -1.32 0.77
N GLU A 102 12.13 -2.38 -0.03
CA GLU A 102 11.65 -2.27 -1.41
C GLU A 102 10.16 -1.91 -1.45
N THR A 103 9.38 -2.48 -0.53
CA THR A 103 7.95 -2.17 -0.42
C THR A 103 7.73 -0.70 -0.11
N GLU A 104 8.54 -0.11 0.77
CA GLU A 104 8.47 1.32 1.07
C GLU A 104 8.65 2.15 -0.19
N GLU A 105 9.62 1.80 -1.04
CA GLU A 105 9.83 2.50 -2.30
C GLU A 105 8.62 2.36 -3.24
N LYS A 106 8.00 1.18 -3.26
CA LYS A 106 6.81 0.95 -4.09
C LYS A 106 5.62 1.77 -3.64
N ILE A 107 5.46 1.96 -2.33
CA ILE A 107 4.43 2.86 -1.79
C ILE A 107 4.71 4.28 -2.24
N TYR A 108 5.97 4.71 -2.15
CA TYR A 108 6.37 6.05 -2.56
C TYR A 108 6.09 6.30 -4.05
N GLU A 109 6.43 5.35 -4.91
CA GLU A 109 6.18 5.47 -6.36
C GLU A 109 4.69 5.61 -6.66
N LEU A 110 3.86 4.83 -5.96
CA LEU A 110 2.40 4.93 -6.11
C LEU A 110 1.91 6.30 -5.67
N LEU A 111 2.34 6.75 -4.49
CA LEU A 111 1.94 8.04 -3.93
C LEU A 111 2.34 9.17 -4.87
N GLN A 112 3.57 9.17 -5.38
CA GLN A 112 4.04 10.19 -6.32
C GLN A 112 3.20 10.21 -7.60
N ALA A 113 2.88 9.05 -8.14
CA ALA A 113 2.08 8.98 -9.37
C ALA A 113 0.69 9.57 -9.16
N LEU A 114 0.08 9.33 -8.01
CA LEU A 114 -1.21 9.92 -7.67
C LEU A 114 -1.12 11.43 -7.46
N GLU A 115 -0.05 11.90 -6.81
CA GLU A 115 0.15 13.34 -6.61
C GLU A 115 0.32 14.07 -7.94
N VAL A 116 1.05 13.50 -8.88
CA VAL A 116 1.24 14.08 -10.22
C VAL A 116 -0.10 14.19 -10.96
N GLU A 117 -0.97 13.19 -10.81
CA GLU A 117 -2.26 13.18 -11.52
C GLU A 117 -3.28 14.14 -10.90
N PHE A 118 -3.33 14.24 -9.56
CA PHE A 118 -4.42 14.91 -8.87
C PHE A 118 -4.03 16.24 -8.20
N ILE A 119 -2.76 16.51 -8.05
CA ILE A 119 -2.24 17.71 -7.43
C ILE A 119 -1.23 18.40 -8.34
#